data_c8c0a12a96e87472bab8cbeceb9c136f
#
_entry.id   c8c0a12a96e87472bab8cbeceb9c136f
#
_cell.length_a   1.000
_cell.length_b   1.000
_cell.length_c   1.000
_cell.angle_alpha   90.00
_cell.angle_beta   90.00
_cell.angle_gamma   90.00
#
_symmetry.space_group_name_H-M   'P 1'
#
loop_
_entity.id
_entity.type
_entity.pdbx_description
1 polymer ?
#
loop_
_entity_poly.entity_id
_entity_poly.type
_entity_poly.pdbx_seq_one_letter_code
_entity_poly.pdbx_strand_id
1 'polypeptide(L)'
;MTKVMNVAMIGGGFMGKAHAMAYASMPMFFWPAPAIPHRKVVVDITDGAAEDARRRFGFDEASSDWRSVVARPDIDVVDIC
;
A
#
# COMPACT_ATOMS: atom_id res chain seq x y z
N MET A 1 2.85 17.13 -14.60
CA MET A 1 3.49 16.42 -13.47
C MET A 1 2.57 15.30 -13.00
N THR A 2 3.11 14.11 -12.85
CA THR A 2 2.30 12.97 -12.43
C THR A 2 1.98 13.02 -10.95
N LYS A 3 0.71 12.83 -10.60
CA LYS A 3 0.26 12.84 -9.22
C LYS A 3 0.64 11.54 -8.53
N VAL A 4 1.17 11.64 -7.31
CA VAL A 4 1.43 10.48 -6.44
C VAL A 4 0.22 10.28 -5.54
N MET A 5 -0.29 9.04 -5.48
CA MET A 5 -1.42 8.65 -4.64
C MET A 5 -0.91 7.72 -3.55
N ASN A 6 -1.00 8.16 -2.30
CA ASN A 6 -0.58 7.34 -1.17
C ASN A 6 -1.60 6.25 -0.86
N VAL A 7 -1.17 4.99 -0.94
CA VAL A 7 -2.02 3.82 -0.73
C VAL A 7 -1.79 3.25 0.66
N ALA A 8 -2.87 3.03 1.38
CA ALA A 8 -2.87 2.19 2.56
C ALA A 8 -3.50 0.84 2.19
N MET A 9 -2.72 -0.22 2.30
CA MET A 9 -3.19 -1.57 1.99
C MET A 9 -3.50 -2.31 3.29
N ILE A 10 -4.73 -2.75 3.44
CA ILE A 10 -5.16 -3.48 4.63
C ILE A 10 -5.21 -4.96 4.29
N GLY A 11 -4.27 -5.70 4.85
CA GLY A 11 -4.08 -7.12 4.59
C GLY A 11 -2.85 -7.38 3.72
N GLY A 12 -1.90 -8.15 4.26
CA GLY A 12 -0.65 -8.50 3.58
C GLY A 12 -0.58 -9.96 3.12
N GLY A 13 -1.72 -10.66 3.03
CA GLY A 13 -1.77 -12.03 2.59
C GLY A 13 -1.66 -12.19 1.07
N PHE A 14 -2.23 -13.27 0.54
CA PHE A 14 -2.12 -13.60 -0.90
C PHE A 14 -2.64 -12.47 -1.80
N MET A 15 -3.83 -11.95 -1.51
CA MET A 15 -4.39 -10.86 -2.31
C MET A 15 -3.59 -9.58 -2.14
N GLY A 16 -3.10 -9.29 -0.93
CA GLY A 16 -2.24 -8.15 -0.69
C GLY A 16 -0.94 -8.24 -1.50
N LYS A 17 -0.36 -9.43 -1.58
CA LYS A 17 0.82 -9.66 -2.41
C LYS A 17 0.54 -9.32 -3.88
N ALA A 18 -0.57 -9.80 -4.42
CA ALA A 18 -0.94 -9.53 -5.81
C ALA A 18 -1.15 -8.03 -6.06
N HIS A 19 -1.83 -7.36 -5.13
CA HIS A 19 -2.08 -5.92 -5.23
C HIS A 19 -0.79 -5.12 -5.14
N ALA A 20 0.11 -5.49 -4.22
CA ALA A 20 1.40 -4.80 -4.07
C ALA A 20 2.24 -4.93 -5.35
N MET A 21 2.24 -6.11 -5.96
CA MET A 21 2.93 -6.32 -7.23
C MET A 21 2.33 -5.45 -8.34
N ALA A 22 1.00 -5.34 -8.38
CA ALA A 22 0.32 -4.47 -9.35
C ALA A 22 0.71 -3.01 -9.15
N TYR A 23 0.74 -2.52 -7.91
CA TYR A 23 1.16 -1.15 -7.64
C TYR A 23 2.60 -0.88 -8.11
N ALA A 24 3.48 -1.84 -7.88
CA ALA A 24 4.88 -1.67 -8.28
C ALA A 24 5.05 -1.60 -9.79
N SER A 25 4.21 -2.31 -10.55
CA SER A 25 4.34 -2.41 -12.01
C SER A 25 3.46 -1.44 -12.79
N MET A 26 2.46 -0.83 -12.17
CA MET A 26 1.52 0.07 -12.86
C MET A 26 2.19 1.16 -13.71
N PRO A 27 3.22 1.86 -13.22
CA PRO A 27 3.85 2.91 -14.03
C PRO A 27 4.52 2.40 -15.29
N MET A 28 4.88 1.12 -15.33
CA MET A 28 5.46 0.53 -16.54
C MET A 28 4.39 0.17 -17.58
N PHE A 29 3.21 -0.27 -17.12
CA PHE A 29 2.13 -0.63 -18.03
C PHE A 29 1.39 0.57 -18.58
N PHE A 30 1.25 1.62 -17.78
CA PHE A 30 0.52 2.83 -18.15
C PHE A 30 1.49 3.99 -18.25
N TRP A 31 2.11 4.14 -19.41
CA TRP A 31 3.13 5.14 -19.62
C TRP A 31 2.69 6.18 -20.65
N PRO A 32 2.76 7.51 -20.36
CA PRO A 32 3.04 8.04 -19.02
C PRO A 32 1.92 7.72 -18.04
N ALA A 33 2.27 7.44 -16.79
CA ALA A 33 1.30 7.04 -15.79
C ALA A 33 0.37 8.22 -15.45
N PRO A 34 -0.97 8.02 -15.41
CA PRO A 34 -1.90 9.09 -15.01
C PRO A 34 -1.77 9.43 -13.52
N ALA A 35 -1.36 8.45 -12.72
CA ALA A 35 -1.04 8.61 -11.31
C ALA A 35 -0.05 7.51 -10.91
N ILE A 36 0.72 7.75 -9.86
CA ILE A 36 1.66 6.75 -9.33
C ILE A 36 1.13 6.29 -7.97
N PRO A 37 0.72 5.01 -7.84
CA PRO A 37 0.32 4.48 -6.54
C PRO A 37 1.56 4.26 -5.69
N HIS A 38 1.70 5.04 -4.63
CA HIS A 38 2.81 4.91 -3.69
C HIS A 38 2.39 4.02 -2.53
N ARG A 39 3.17 2.97 -2.28
CA ARG A 39 2.93 2.01 -1.20
C ARG A 39 3.33 2.64 0.13
N LYS A 40 2.39 3.40 0.70
CA LYS A 40 2.66 4.23 1.88
C LYS A 40 2.65 3.42 3.16
N VAL A 41 1.58 2.69 3.42
CA VAL A 41 1.45 1.92 4.66
C VAL A 41 0.70 0.62 4.40
N VAL A 42 1.19 -0.47 4.99
CA VAL A 42 0.50 -1.76 5.00
C VAL A 42 0.06 -2.07 6.42
N VAL A 43 -1.17 -2.55 6.54
CA VAL A 43 -1.78 -2.92 7.82
C VAL A 43 -2.03 -4.42 7.84
N ASP A 44 -1.71 -5.07 8.94
CA ASP A 44 -2.05 -6.47 9.14
C ASP A 44 -2.49 -6.69 10.58
N ILE A 45 -2.88 -7.92 10.91
CA ILE A 45 -3.50 -8.24 12.19
C ILE A 45 -2.56 -8.09 13.38
N THR A 46 -1.26 -8.30 13.14
CA THR A 46 -0.22 -8.12 14.18
C THR A 46 0.89 -7.22 13.66
N ASP A 47 1.62 -6.61 14.59
CA ASP A 47 2.78 -5.78 14.23
C ASP A 47 3.83 -6.58 13.47
N GLY A 48 4.07 -7.84 13.88
CA GLY A 48 5.03 -8.70 13.20
C GLY A 48 4.62 -9.02 11.77
N ALA A 49 3.35 -9.35 11.55
CA ALA A 49 2.84 -9.63 10.20
C ALA A 49 2.88 -8.37 9.32
N ALA A 50 2.53 -7.22 9.88
CA ALA A 50 2.57 -5.96 9.16
C ALA A 50 4.00 -5.59 8.77
N GLU A 51 4.96 -5.75 9.68
CA GLU A 51 6.38 -5.45 9.40
C GLU A 51 6.95 -6.40 8.34
N ASP A 52 6.60 -7.68 8.40
CA ASP A 52 7.00 -8.63 7.37
C ASP A 52 6.47 -8.21 5.99
N ALA A 53 5.20 -7.85 5.92
CA ALA A 53 4.59 -7.38 4.67
C ALA A 53 5.26 -6.09 4.18
N ARG A 54 5.56 -5.15 5.08
CA ARG A 54 6.27 -3.93 4.72
C ARG A 54 7.58 -4.23 4.02
N ARG A 55 8.37 -5.11 4.59
CA ARG A 55 9.70 -5.47 4.07
C ARG A 55 9.60 -6.22 2.74
N ARG A 56 8.64 -7.15 2.64
CA ARG A 56 8.47 -7.97 1.43
C ARG A 56 7.92 -7.18 0.26
N PHE A 57 6.99 -6.27 0.52
CA PHE A 57 6.24 -5.59 -0.54
C PHE A 57 6.68 -4.15 -0.77
N GLY A 58 7.65 -3.67 0.00
CA GLY A 58 8.24 -2.35 -0.22
C GLY A 58 7.36 -1.19 0.20
N PHE A 59 6.62 -1.33 1.31
CA PHE A 59 5.88 -0.22 1.90
C PHE A 59 6.79 0.63 2.79
N ASP A 60 6.45 1.91 2.93
CA ASP A 60 7.20 2.82 3.79
C ASP A 60 6.98 2.51 5.26
N GLU A 61 5.75 2.16 5.64
CA GLU A 61 5.32 1.99 7.03
C GLU A 61 4.50 0.72 7.20
N ALA A 62 4.48 0.23 8.43
CA ALA A 62 3.65 -0.90 8.84
C ALA A 62 2.84 -0.52 10.08
N SER A 63 1.63 -1.05 10.20
CA SER A 63 0.76 -0.81 11.36
C SER A 63 -0.15 -2.00 11.57
N SER A 64 -0.54 -2.23 12.82
CA SER A 64 -1.62 -3.17 13.17
C SER A 64 -2.92 -2.45 13.54
N ASP A 65 -2.95 -1.13 13.42
CA ASP A 65 -4.11 -0.30 13.76
C ASP A 65 -4.71 0.30 12.48
N TRP A 66 -5.63 -0.45 11.85
CA TRP A 66 -6.24 0.02 10.60
C TRP A 66 -7.06 1.30 10.79
N ARG A 67 -7.66 1.48 11.98
CA ARG A 67 -8.54 2.64 12.24
C ARG A 67 -7.78 3.96 12.20
N SER A 68 -6.60 4.00 12.82
CA SER A 68 -5.78 5.20 12.79
C SER A 68 -5.22 5.47 11.40
N VAL A 69 -4.90 4.41 10.66
CA VAL A 69 -4.35 4.53 9.31
C VAL A 69 -5.38 5.12 8.34
N VAL A 70 -6.60 4.59 8.31
CA VAL A 70 -7.62 5.07 7.36
C VAL A 70 -8.09 6.49 7.68
N ALA A 71 -7.87 6.96 8.90
CA ALA A 71 -8.20 8.32 9.30
C ALA A 71 -7.13 9.35 8.92
N ARG A 72 -5.97 8.92 8.43
CA ARG A 72 -4.86 9.82 8.13
C ARG A 72 -5.16 10.69 6.91
N PRO A 73 -4.89 12.00 6.99
CA PRO A 73 -5.14 12.90 5.86
C PRO A 73 -4.18 12.70 4.69
N ASP A 74 -3.04 12.02 4.91
CA ASP A 74 -2.06 11.76 3.85
C ASP A 74 -2.35 10.48 3.06
N ILE A 75 -3.39 9.73 3.42
CA ILE A 75 -3.80 8.53 2.67
C ILE A 75 -4.85 8.91 1.63
N ASP A 76 -4.56 8.60 0.38
CA ASP A 76 -5.45 8.91 -0.74
C ASP A 76 -6.34 7.73 -1.13
N VAL A 77 -5.84 6.51 -0.95
CA VAL A 77 -6.52 5.28 -1.35
C VAL A 77 -6.41 4.27 -0.23
N VAL A 78 -7.52 3.64 0.12
CA VAL A 78 -7.55 2.51 1.04
C VAL A 78 -7.92 1.26 0.24
N ASP A 79 -7.04 0.27 0.26
CA ASP A 79 -7.20 -0.99 -0.46
C ASP A 79 -7.39 -2.11 0.55
N ILE A 80 -8.57 -2.69 0.59
CA ILE A 80 -8.92 -3.74 1.54
C ILE A 80 -8.84 -5.09 0.85
N CYS A 81 -7.89 -5.89 1.29
CA CYS A 81 -7.61 -7.20 0.67
C CYS A 81 -8.18 -8.38 1.46
#